data_a2fd15372e32983f8d434b5b447f772a
#
_entry.id   a2fd15372e32983f8d434b5b447f772a
#
_cell.length_a   1.000
_cell.length_b   1.000
_cell.length_c   1.000
_cell.angle_alpha   90.00
_cell.angle_beta   90.00
_cell.angle_gamma   90.00
#
_symmetry.space_group_name_H-M   'P 1'
#
loop_
_entity.id
_entity.type
_entity.pdbx_description
1 polymer ?
#
loop_
_entity_poly.entity_id
_entity_poly.type
_entity_poly.pdbx_seq_one_letter_code
_entity_poly.pdbx_strand_id
1 'polypeptide(L)'
;RRMTLEHALRESGADMDLLDPAYEIFYAARNQVEYYPDALDALQRIAARLPVAALSNGNADLNRIGLSQHFRHQVQSREHGSAKPEASIFHATCELLGVDRAHVLHVGDHAEMDVAGAMRAGLRGCWLNRDGQVWSDAQLQPDLEFTTLTALADWLDATQPHLQEQARA
;
A
#
# COMPACT_ATOMS: atom_id res chain seq x y z
N ARG A 1 14.73 -8.70 -7.43
CA ARG A 1 14.94 -10.03 -6.83
C ARG A 1 15.33 -11.08 -7.88
N ARG A 2 14.70 -11.12 -9.07
CA ARG A 2 15.13 -12.05 -10.13
C ARG A 2 16.59 -11.82 -10.54
N MET A 3 16.98 -10.56 -10.72
CA MET A 3 18.39 -10.19 -10.98
C MET A 3 19.34 -10.58 -9.84
N THR A 4 18.88 -10.54 -8.59
CA THR A 4 19.68 -10.97 -7.43
C THR A 4 19.92 -12.47 -7.45
N LEU A 5 18.88 -13.26 -7.78
CA LEU A 5 19.01 -14.73 -7.95
C LEU A 5 19.91 -15.07 -9.14
N GLU A 6 19.73 -14.37 -10.26
CA GLU A 6 20.56 -14.55 -11.45
C GLU A 6 22.06 -14.30 -11.14
N HIS A 7 22.34 -13.21 -10.42
CA HIS A 7 23.71 -12.89 -10.00
C HIS A 7 24.29 -13.98 -9.09
N ALA A 8 23.51 -14.42 -8.10
CA ALA A 8 23.95 -15.46 -7.16
C ALA A 8 24.23 -16.81 -7.87
N LEU A 9 23.37 -17.20 -8.83
CA LEU A 9 23.60 -18.42 -9.62
C LEU A 9 24.85 -18.32 -10.47
N ARG A 10 25.10 -17.18 -11.10
CA ARG A 10 26.33 -16.95 -11.90
C ARG A 10 27.58 -17.00 -11.02
N GLU A 11 27.58 -16.33 -9.87
CA GLU A 11 28.73 -16.31 -8.97
C GLU A 11 29.05 -17.69 -8.37
N SER A 12 28.03 -18.49 -8.09
CA SER A 12 28.19 -19.85 -7.57
C SER A 12 28.56 -20.89 -8.64
N GLY A 13 28.51 -20.53 -9.92
CA GLY A 13 28.69 -21.46 -11.02
C GLY A 13 27.55 -22.49 -11.15
N ALA A 14 26.39 -22.19 -10.58
CA ALA A 14 25.23 -23.06 -10.64
C ALA A 14 24.54 -22.98 -12.01
N ASP A 15 23.73 -23.99 -12.32
CA ASP A 15 22.98 -24.05 -13.54
C ASP A 15 21.96 -22.90 -13.61
N MET A 16 22.02 -22.16 -14.71
CA MET A 16 21.11 -21.03 -14.95
C MET A 16 19.66 -21.47 -15.19
N ASP A 17 19.42 -22.73 -15.54
CA ASP A 17 18.07 -23.30 -15.68
C ASP A 17 17.31 -23.33 -14.34
N LEU A 18 18.04 -23.18 -13.22
CA LEU A 18 17.47 -23.05 -11.89
C LEU A 18 16.85 -21.66 -11.61
N LEU A 19 17.10 -20.63 -12.45
CA LEU A 19 16.67 -19.26 -12.20
C LEU A 19 15.16 -19.12 -12.11
N ASP A 20 14.44 -19.64 -13.09
CA ASP A 20 12.98 -19.53 -13.14
C ASP A 20 12.30 -20.36 -12.05
N PRO A 21 12.65 -21.64 -11.81
CA PRO A 21 12.13 -22.39 -10.67
C PRO A 21 12.40 -21.73 -9.31
N ALA A 22 13.62 -21.24 -9.09
CA ALA A 22 13.97 -20.56 -7.83
C ALA A 22 13.18 -19.24 -7.66
N TYR A 23 12.99 -18.49 -8.74
CA TYR A 23 12.18 -17.28 -8.70
C TYR A 23 10.71 -17.57 -8.41
N GLU A 24 10.12 -18.61 -9.00
CA GLU A 24 8.74 -19.02 -8.75
C GLU A 24 8.52 -19.46 -7.29
N ILE A 25 9.46 -20.21 -6.70
CA ILE A 25 9.42 -20.57 -5.28
C ILE A 25 9.45 -19.31 -4.40
N PHE A 26 10.38 -18.40 -4.68
CA PHE A 26 10.47 -17.12 -3.98
C PHE A 26 9.18 -16.32 -4.12
N TYR A 27 8.64 -16.20 -5.33
CA TYR A 27 7.45 -15.42 -5.61
C TYR A 27 6.20 -16.03 -4.96
N ALA A 28 6.07 -17.36 -4.98
CA ALA A 28 5.01 -18.07 -4.27
C ALA A 28 5.07 -17.80 -2.75
N ALA A 29 6.25 -17.91 -2.15
CA ALA A 29 6.43 -17.63 -0.72
C ALA A 29 6.09 -16.16 -0.35
N ARG A 30 6.40 -15.21 -1.23
CA ARG A 30 6.06 -13.78 -1.04
C ARG A 30 4.57 -13.48 -1.09
N ASN A 31 3.78 -14.36 -1.67
CA ASN A 31 2.32 -14.27 -1.76
C ASN A 31 1.59 -15.15 -0.73
N GLN A 32 2.32 -15.83 0.15
CA GLN A 32 1.77 -16.47 1.34
C GLN A 32 1.75 -15.45 2.47
N VAL A 33 0.61 -14.77 2.63
CA VAL A 33 0.45 -13.70 3.63
C VAL A 33 -0.50 -14.12 4.73
N GLU A 34 -0.18 -13.77 5.96
CA GLU A 34 -1.13 -13.72 7.07
C GLU A 34 -1.65 -12.29 7.20
N TYR A 35 -2.97 -12.13 7.18
CA TYR A 35 -3.57 -10.83 7.40
C TYR A 35 -3.62 -10.50 8.88
N TYR A 36 -3.46 -9.23 9.21
CA TYR A 36 -3.87 -8.75 10.51
C TYR A 36 -5.36 -9.02 10.71
N PRO A 37 -5.80 -9.39 11.93
CA PRO A 37 -7.20 -9.79 12.19
C PRO A 37 -8.23 -8.75 11.76
N ASP A 38 -7.87 -7.48 11.77
CA ASP A 38 -8.70 -6.35 11.42
C ASP A 38 -8.66 -5.95 9.93
N ALA A 39 -7.75 -6.54 9.13
CA ALA A 39 -7.43 -6.00 7.81
C ALA A 39 -8.54 -6.19 6.78
N LEU A 40 -9.09 -7.41 6.67
CA LEU A 40 -10.04 -7.76 5.61
C LEU A 40 -11.37 -7.03 5.78
N ASP A 41 -11.95 -7.08 6.98
CA ASP A 41 -13.23 -6.42 7.28
C ASP A 41 -13.12 -4.90 7.11
N ALA A 42 -12.10 -4.29 7.70
CA ALA A 42 -11.90 -2.85 7.60
C ALA A 42 -11.65 -2.41 6.15
N LEU A 43 -10.83 -3.13 5.38
CA LEU A 43 -10.59 -2.83 3.97
C LEU A 43 -11.87 -2.93 3.15
N GLN A 44 -12.69 -3.96 3.38
CA GLN A 44 -13.98 -4.12 2.71
C GLN A 44 -14.93 -2.95 3.00
N ARG A 45 -15.03 -2.53 4.27
CA ARG A 45 -15.84 -1.37 4.68
C ARG A 45 -15.38 -0.08 4.02
N ILE A 46 -14.06 0.16 3.99
CA ILE A 46 -13.47 1.36 3.35
C ILE A 46 -13.74 1.33 1.84
N ALA A 47 -13.46 0.21 1.17
CA ALA A 47 -13.61 0.06 -0.28
C ALA A 47 -15.07 0.12 -0.75
N ALA A 48 -16.04 -0.21 0.12
CA ALA A 48 -17.46 -0.04 -0.18
C ALA A 48 -17.90 1.42 -0.24
N ARG A 49 -17.10 2.37 0.28
CA ARG A 49 -17.45 3.79 0.41
C ARG A 49 -16.58 4.71 -0.47
N LEU A 50 -15.32 4.36 -0.60
CA LEU A 50 -14.31 5.19 -1.24
C LEU A 50 -13.56 4.40 -2.30
N PRO A 51 -13.12 5.04 -3.39
CA PRO A 51 -12.19 4.42 -4.32
C PRO A 51 -10.85 4.20 -3.62
N VAL A 52 -10.34 2.97 -3.63
CA VAL A 52 -9.07 2.60 -3.01
C VAL A 52 -8.09 2.17 -4.08
N ALA A 53 -6.84 2.63 -3.99
CA ALA A 53 -5.72 2.16 -4.78
C ALA A 53 -4.64 1.58 -3.87
N ALA A 54 -4.02 0.49 -4.31
CA ALA A 54 -2.85 -0.07 -3.64
C ALA A 54 -1.57 0.55 -4.19
N LEU A 55 -0.73 1.07 -3.30
CA LEU A 55 0.58 1.63 -3.62
C LEU A 55 1.66 0.91 -2.80
N SER A 56 2.57 0.18 -3.46
CA SER A 56 3.52 -0.68 -2.77
C SER A 56 4.94 -0.61 -3.33
N ASN A 57 5.93 -0.57 -2.41
CA ASN A 57 7.33 -0.83 -2.73
C ASN A 57 7.63 -2.34 -2.81
N GLY A 58 6.69 -3.16 -2.40
CA GLY A 58 6.76 -4.61 -2.46
C GLY A 58 6.34 -5.17 -3.82
N ASN A 59 6.31 -6.48 -3.91
CA ASN A 59 5.97 -7.24 -5.12
C ASN A 59 4.87 -8.29 -4.89
N ALA A 60 4.06 -8.12 -3.85
CA ALA A 60 2.91 -8.98 -3.64
C ALA A 60 1.87 -8.76 -4.75
N ASP A 61 1.31 -9.83 -5.24
CA ASP A 61 0.26 -9.83 -6.25
C ASP A 61 -1.11 -9.85 -5.56
N LEU A 62 -1.87 -8.78 -5.73
CA LEU A 62 -3.19 -8.63 -5.08
C LEU A 62 -4.16 -9.75 -5.47
N ASN A 63 -4.05 -10.33 -6.67
CA ASN A 63 -4.88 -11.46 -7.07
C ASN A 63 -4.49 -12.73 -6.31
N ARG A 64 -3.19 -13.02 -6.21
CA ARG A 64 -2.68 -14.20 -5.49
C ARG A 64 -2.98 -14.14 -3.99
N ILE A 65 -2.93 -12.95 -3.40
CA ILE A 65 -3.27 -12.76 -1.99
C ILE A 65 -4.77 -12.47 -1.76
N GLY A 66 -5.63 -12.51 -2.77
CA GLY A 66 -7.08 -12.42 -2.63
C GLY A 66 -7.61 -11.03 -2.25
N LEU A 67 -6.91 -9.95 -2.59
CA LEU A 67 -7.30 -8.58 -2.24
C LEU A 67 -7.69 -7.71 -3.44
N SER A 68 -7.49 -8.16 -4.67
CA SER A 68 -7.67 -7.34 -5.88
C SER A 68 -9.06 -6.71 -6.00
N GLN A 69 -10.11 -7.38 -5.53
CA GLN A 69 -11.49 -6.91 -5.57
C GLN A 69 -11.75 -5.63 -4.75
N HIS A 70 -10.86 -5.29 -3.82
CA HIS A 70 -11.00 -4.10 -2.96
C HIS A 70 -10.30 -2.86 -3.54
N PHE A 71 -9.49 -3.04 -4.59
CA PHE A 71 -8.69 -1.95 -5.16
C PHE A 71 -9.10 -1.67 -6.61
N ARG A 72 -9.27 -0.39 -6.95
CA ARG A 72 -9.50 0.03 -8.34
C ARG A 72 -8.22 -0.03 -9.17
N HIS A 73 -7.09 0.29 -8.53
CA HIS A 73 -5.78 0.33 -9.16
C HIS A 73 -4.71 -0.23 -8.21
N GLN A 74 -3.66 -0.78 -8.80
CA GLN A 74 -2.44 -1.16 -8.10
C GLN A 74 -1.26 -0.47 -8.77
N VAL A 75 -0.43 0.21 -7.97
CA VAL A 75 0.83 0.81 -8.40
C VAL A 75 1.97 0.16 -7.62
N GLN A 76 2.88 -0.47 -8.33
CA GLN A 76 4.07 -1.06 -7.74
C GLN A 76 5.31 -0.29 -8.17
N SER A 77 6.25 -0.07 -7.24
CA SER A 77 7.50 0.66 -7.49
C SER A 77 8.31 0.09 -8.66
N ARG A 78 8.28 -1.23 -8.84
CA ARG A 78 8.98 -1.91 -9.93
C ARG A 78 8.45 -1.52 -11.31
N GLU A 79 7.16 -1.39 -11.45
CA GLU A 79 6.49 -1.07 -12.72
C GLU A 79 6.54 0.43 -13.00
N HIS A 80 6.39 1.22 -11.95
CA HIS A 80 6.45 2.68 -12.02
C HIS A 80 7.87 3.21 -12.28
N GLY A 81 8.90 2.49 -11.80
CA GLY A 81 10.31 2.90 -11.93
C GLY A 81 10.83 3.77 -10.78
N SER A 82 9.99 4.18 -9.83
CA SER A 82 10.40 4.81 -8.58
C SER A 82 9.61 4.24 -7.39
N ALA A 83 10.08 4.47 -6.17
CA ALA A 83 9.54 3.89 -4.95
C ALA A 83 9.17 4.99 -3.95
N LYS A 84 8.22 4.72 -3.03
CA LYS A 84 8.02 5.59 -1.88
C LYS A 84 9.34 5.77 -1.13
N PRO A 85 9.72 6.98 -0.70
CA PRO A 85 8.91 8.19 -0.56
C PRO A 85 8.94 9.15 -1.77
N GLU A 86 9.41 8.77 -2.94
CA GLU A 86 9.46 9.62 -4.12
C GLU A 86 8.06 10.11 -4.54
N ALA A 87 7.90 11.43 -4.76
CA ALA A 87 6.61 12.04 -5.05
C ALA A 87 5.93 11.49 -6.31
N SER A 88 6.70 11.08 -7.32
CA SER A 88 6.18 10.62 -8.61
C SER A 88 5.24 9.42 -8.50
N ILE A 89 5.52 8.48 -7.59
CA ILE A 89 4.69 7.27 -7.44
C ILE A 89 3.35 7.59 -6.76
N PHE A 90 3.31 8.56 -5.84
CA PHE A 90 2.07 9.05 -5.24
C PHE A 90 1.22 9.81 -6.27
N HIS A 91 1.85 10.67 -7.07
CA HIS A 91 1.16 11.43 -8.12
C HIS A 91 0.54 10.51 -9.17
N ALA A 92 1.29 9.51 -9.66
CA ALA A 92 0.77 8.52 -10.60
C ALA A 92 -0.44 7.76 -10.03
N THR A 93 -0.44 7.45 -8.73
CA THR A 93 -1.56 6.81 -8.07
C THR A 93 -2.80 7.72 -8.03
N CYS A 94 -2.62 9.01 -7.73
CA CYS A 94 -3.72 10.00 -7.76
C CYS A 94 -4.29 10.18 -9.17
N GLU A 95 -3.45 10.23 -10.20
CA GLU A 95 -3.84 10.31 -11.60
C GLU A 95 -4.71 9.11 -12.02
N LEU A 96 -4.31 7.88 -11.65
CA LEU A 96 -5.10 6.68 -11.91
C LEU A 96 -6.46 6.70 -11.19
N LEU A 97 -6.52 7.24 -9.98
CA LEU A 97 -7.77 7.42 -9.24
C LEU A 97 -8.65 8.53 -9.82
N GLY A 98 -8.09 9.45 -10.62
CA GLY A 98 -8.78 10.63 -11.12
C GLY A 98 -9.17 11.63 -10.02
N VAL A 99 -8.39 11.69 -8.93
CA VAL A 99 -8.66 12.52 -7.74
C VAL A 99 -7.49 13.46 -7.50
N ASP A 100 -7.80 14.74 -7.21
CA ASP A 100 -6.78 15.70 -6.80
C ASP A 100 -6.07 15.22 -5.54
N ARG A 101 -4.74 15.30 -5.54
CA ARG A 101 -3.88 14.79 -4.46
C ARG A 101 -4.23 15.35 -3.08
N ALA A 102 -4.68 16.62 -2.99
CA ALA A 102 -5.10 17.23 -1.73
C ALA A 102 -6.33 16.54 -1.11
N HIS A 103 -7.08 15.76 -1.90
CA HIS A 103 -8.25 14.99 -1.47
C HIS A 103 -7.96 13.48 -1.31
N VAL A 104 -6.72 13.06 -1.47
CA VAL A 104 -6.30 11.67 -1.28
C VAL A 104 -5.65 11.50 0.08
N LEU A 105 -6.11 10.52 0.86
CA LEU A 105 -5.50 10.10 2.11
C LEU A 105 -4.65 8.86 1.83
N HIS A 106 -3.33 8.98 1.98
CA HIS A 106 -2.44 7.81 1.97
C HIS A 106 -2.37 7.20 3.36
N VAL A 107 -2.62 5.90 3.44
CA VAL A 107 -2.59 5.14 4.70
C VAL A 107 -1.41 4.17 4.65
N GLY A 108 -0.53 4.23 5.62
CA GLY A 108 0.62 3.33 5.70
C GLY A 108 1.21 3.24 7.10
N ASP A 109 2.05 2.22 7.31
CA ASP A 109 2.68 1.92 8.58
C ASP A 109 4.07 2.54 8.74
N HIS A 110 4.74 2.82 7.64
CA HIS A 110 6.09 3.37 7.68
C HIS A 110 6.06 4.90 7.72
N ALA A 111 6.43 5.49 8.87
CA ALA A 111 6.38 6.93 9.12
C ALA A 111 7.01 7.78 8.00
N GLU A 112 8.24 7.45 7.56
CA GLU A 112 8.96 8.23 6.54
C GLU A 112 8.51 7.89 5.11
N MET A 113 8.49 6.60 4.74
CA MET A 113 8.22 6.22 3.35
C MET A 113 6.75 6.41 2.96
N ASP A 114 5.83 6.12 3.87
CA ASP A 114 4.40 6.23 3.58
C ASP A 114 3.88 7.61 3.93
N VAL A 115 3.92 7.97 5.21
CA VAL A 115 3.17 9.12 5.71
C VAL A 115 3.86 10.43 5.33
N ALA A 116 5.11 10.62 5.74
CA ALA A 116 5.86 11.82 5.41
C ALA A 116 6.09 11.96 3.89
N GLY A 117 6.36 10.85 3.18
CA GLY A 117 6.47 10.83 1.72
C GLY A 117 5.20 11.30 1.02
N ALA A 118 4.04 10.79 1.41
CA ALA A 118 2.75 11.20 0.86
C ALA A 118 2.46 12.68 1.13
N MET A 119 2.68 13.15 2.36
CA MET A 119 2.45 14.55 2.73
C MET A 119 3.38 15.51 1.96
N ARG A 120 4.65 15.17 1.78
CA ARG A 120 5.59 15.95 0.94
C ARG A 120 5.19 15.93 -0.54
N ALA A 121 4.50 14.88 -1.00
CA ALA A 121 3.93 14.79 -2.33
C ALA A 121 2.60 15.56 -2.49
N GLY A 122 2.09 16.18 -1.42
CA GLY A 122 0.87 16.99 -1.40
C GLY A 122 -0.42 16.19 -1.15
N LEU A 123 -0.31 14.94 -0.69
CA LEU A 123 -1.43 14.15 -0.20
C LEU A 123 -1.63 14.39 1.31
N ARG A 124 -2.74 13.90 1.84
CA ARG A 124 -2.93 13.75 3.29
C ARG A 124 -2.31 12.43 3.76
N GLY A 125 -1.78 12.41 4.98
CA GLY A 125 -1.11 11.27 5.57
C GLY A 125 -1.87 10.68 6.76
N CYS A 126 -2.13 9.36 6.73
CA CYS A 126 -2.65 8.61 7.87
C CYS A 126 -1.62 7.57 8.31
N TRP A 127 -1.15 7.70 9.54
CA TRP A 127 -0.21 6.74 10.10
C TRP A 127 -0.93 5.58 10.77
N LEU A 128 -0.74 4.37 10.24
CA LEU A 128 -1.23 3.14 10.86
C LEU A 128 -0.16 2.61 11.83
N ASN A 129 -0.10 3.22 13.02
CA ASN A 129 0.92 2.98 14.02
C ASN A 129 0.56 1.81 14.93
N ARG A 130 0.69 0.59 14.43
CA ARG A 130 0.33 -0.64 15.16
C ARG A 130 1.22 -0.90 16.37
N ASP A 131 2.48 -0.49 16.29
CA ASP A 131 3.51 -0.81 17.28
C ASP A 131 3.71 0.29 18.34
N GLY A 132 2.93 1.38 18.28
CA GLY A 132 3.05 2.51 19.20
C GLY A 132 4.38 3.25 19.10
N GLN A 133 4.92 3.37 17.90
CA GLN A 133 6.16 4.08 17.63
C GLN A 133 5.99 5.59 17.89
N VAL A 134 7.09 6.28 18.15
CA VAL A 134 7.09 7.74 18.32
C VAL A 134 7.34 8.39 16.96
N TRP A 135 6.46 9.34 16.59
CA TRP A 135 6.68 10.16 15.40
C TRP A 135 7.92 11.04 15.56
N SER A 136 8.85 11.00 14.62
CA SER A 136 10.17 11.62 14.75
C SER A 136 10.34 12.95 14.00
N ASP A 137 9.47 13.26 13.03
CA ASP A 137 9.55 14.50 12.28
C ASP A 137 8.82 15.63 13.01
N ALA A 138 9.57 16.55 13.59
CA ALA A 138 9.00 17.68 14.35
C ALA A 138 8.32 18.74 13.47
N GLN A 139 8.61 18.77 12.17
CA GLN A 139 8.09 19.78 11.22
C GLN A 139 6.86 19.31 10.47
N LEU A 140 6.64 18.01 10.40
CA LEU A 140 5.56 17.39 9.67
C LEU A 140 4.81 16.43 10.63
N GLN A 141 3.52 16.61 10.79
CA GLN A 141 2.69 15.73 11.62
C GLN A 141 1.65 15.01 10.75
N PRO A 142 1.37 13.72 10.98
CA PRO A 142 0.34 13.02 10.24
C PRO A 142 -1.04 13.68 10.44
N ASP A 143 -1.85 13.75 9.41
CA ASP A 143 -3.23 14.26 9.52
C ASP A 143 -4.09 13.40 10.45
N LEU A 144 -3.85 12.08 10.40
CA LEU A 144 -4.54 11.07 11.21
C LEU A 144 -3.54 10.01 11.68
N GLU A 145 -3.81 9.45 12.87
CA GLU A 145 -3.09 8.30 13.41
C GLU A 145 -4.07 7.31 14.01
N PHE A 146 -3.89 6.02 13.66
CA PHE A 146 -4.66 4.91 14.22
C PHE A 146 -3.74 3.73 14.49
N THR A 147 -4.10 2.89 15.46
CA THR A 147 -3.38 1.65 15.76
C THR A 147 -3.91 0.45 14.99
N THR A 148 -5.13 0.54 14.45
CA THR A 148 -5.78 -0.53 13.68
C THR A 148 -6.50 0.04 12.46
N LEU A 149 -6.65 -0.77 11.41
CA LEU A 149 -7.41 -0.39 10.24
C LEU A 149 -8.92 -0.29 10.55
N THR A 150 -9.40 -1.09 11.51
CA THR A 150 -10.78 -0.98 12.04
C THR A 150 -11.04 0.41 12.60
N ALA A 151 -10.12 0.98 13.38
CA ALA A 151 -10.31 2.32 13.95
C ALA A 151 -10.42 3.41 12.86
N LEU A 152 -9.67 3.28 11.76
CA LEU A 152 -9.84 4.15 10.60
C LEU A 152 -11.21 3.96 9.94
N ALA A 153 -11.66 2.70 9.76
CA ALA A 153 -12.97 2.41 9.18
C ALA A 153 -14.11 2.99 10.05
N ASP A 154 -14.02 2.83 11.38
CA ASP A 154 -14.99 3.38 12.33
C ASP A 154 -15.02 4.93 12.30
N TRP A 155 -13.85 5.55 12.20
CA TRP A 155 -13.75 7.00 12.05
C TRP A 155 -14.40 7.50 10.75
N LEU A 156 -14.19 6.79 9.62
CA LEU A 156 -14.84 7.09 8.34
C LEU A 156 -16.36 6.92 8.44
N ASP A 157 -16.84 5.88 9.11
CA ASP A 157 -18.26 5.64 9.32
C ASP A 157 -18.94 6.75 10.14
N ALA A 158 -18.23 7.26 11.15
CA ALA A 158 -18.75 8.32 12.02
C ALA A 158 -18.70 9.72 11.37
N THR A 159 -17.70 10.00 10.54
CA THR A 159 -17.45 11.35 10.01
C THR A 159 -18.09 11.60 8.64
N GLN A 160 -18.41 10.56 7.88
CA GLN A 160 -18.96 10.67 6.52
C GLN A 160 -20.21 9.78 6.31
N PRO A 161 -21.27 9.95 7.11
CA PRO A 161 -22.47 9.11 7.00
C PRO A 161 -23.19 9.23 5.64
N HIS A 162 -23.03 10.35 4.92
CA HIS A 162 -23.75 10.64 3.67
C HIS A 162 -23.17 9.97 2.41
N LEU A 163 -21.94 9.41 2.45
CA LEU A 163 -21.38 8.71 1.29
C LEU A 163 -22.07 7.36 1.00
N GLN A 164 -22.82 6.82 1.97
CA GLN A 164 -23.60 5.58 1.78
C GLN A 164 -24.84 5.77 0.91
N GLU A 165 -25.44 6.95 0.92
CA GLU A 165 -26.66 7.23 0.13
C GLU A 165 -26.36 7.40 -1.36
N GLN A 166 -25.21 7.99 -1.71
CA GLN A 166 -24.84 8.24 -3.11
C GLN A 166 -24.36 6.97 -3.85
N ALA A 167 -23.88 5.95 -3.14
CA ALA A 167 -23.45 4.67 -3.73
C ALA A 167 -24.62 3.72 -4.01
N ARG A 168 -25.85 4.03 -3.53
CA ARG A 168 -27.07 3.24 -3.72
C ARG A 168 -28.05 3.84 -4.73
N ALA A 169 -27.77 5.00 -5.26
CA ALA A 169 -28.53 5.69 -6.29
C ALA A 169 -27.89 5.51 -7.68
#